data_20a166ac3b940b56d5efee6257ff5a9a
#
_entry.id   20a166ac3b940b56d5efee6257ff5a9a
#
_cell.length_a   1.000
_cell.length_b   1.000
_cell.length_c   1.000
_cell.angle_alpha   90.00
_cell.angle_beta   90.00
_cell.angle_gamma   90.00
#
_symmetry.space_group_name_H-M   'P 1'
#
loop_
_entity.id
_entity.type
_entity.pdbx_description
1 polymer ?
#
loop_
_entity_poly.entity_id
_entity_poly.type
_entity_poly.pdbx_seq_one_letter_code
_entity_poly.pdbx_strand_id
1 'polypeptide(L)'
;SAGISCAIGGDDTYRLLPYLMEDEEFIKAVEEHPKLFTGFSDTTINHLMFYKLGLSTYYGPNFICDLGEIADEMLPYTKRAFESYLEGNESDEIISSDTWYEEREDFSRAAIGTERKTHKEERGFELLQGSEIFQGGLLGGCLESLYDVLTNSRYEDEKEVCERYDLFPNKEEWIGKILFIETCEEKPTPELFEREVLLLKEKGVFDVVNGVLVGKPQDEAYYQEYKDILIRVIDNEKLPIVYNVNFGHAMPRCALQYGAVAKVDMKQKKIYVNR
;
A
#
# COMPACT_ATOMS: atom_id res chain seq x y z
N SER A 1 8.12 -23.63 2.59
CA SER A 1 7.19 -22.79 3.37
C SER A 1 5.95 -22.48 2.55
N ALA A 2 4.84 -22.20 3.21
CA ALA A 2 3.58 -21.83 2.56
C ALA A 2 3.51 -20.32 2.23
N GLY A 3 4.32 -19.50 2.90
CA GLY A 3 4.32 -18.06 2.72
C GLY A 3 5.63 -17.41 3.15
N ILE A 4 5.74 -16.14 2.79
CA ILE A 4 6.84 -15.22 3.09
C ILE A 4 6.20 -13.98 3.72
N SER A 5 6.54 -13.67 4.94
CA SER A 5 6.23 -12.39 5.58
C SER A 5 7.52 -11.59 5.65
N CYS A 6 7.51 -10.37 5.13
CA CYS A 6 8.64 -9.47 5.25
C CYS A 6 8.87 -9.13 6.72
N ALA A 7 10.12 -9.06 7.14
CA ALA A 7 10.45 -8.65 8.50
C ALA A 7 10.01 -7.20 8.74
N ILE A 8 10.36 -6.33 7.80
CA ILE A 8 10.04 -4.90 7.73
C ILE A 8 10.13 -4.47 6.26
N GLY A 9 9.78 -3.24 5.92
CA GLY A 9 9.96 -2.68 4.58
C GLY A 9 11.43 -2.57 4.19
N GLY A 10 12.14 -1.68 4.80
CA GLY A 10 13.53 -1.34 4.43
C GLY A 10 13.59 -0.08 3.58
N ASP A 11 14.66 0.05 2.79
CA ASP A 11 14.87 1.22 1.92
C ASP A 11 15.74 0.93 0.68
N ASP A 12 16.18 -0.31 0.49
CA ASP A 12 17.09 -0.68 -0.61
C ASP A 12 16.73 -2.02 -1.27
N THR A 13 15.47 -2.46 -1.18
CA THR A 13 15.03 -3.75 -1.74
C THR A 13 15.16 -3.82 -3.26
N TYR A 14 15.25 -2.67 -3.97
CA TYR A 14 15.54 -2.63 -5.40
C TYR A 14 16.84 -3.37 -5.78
N ARG A 15 17.80 -3.43 -4.85
CA ARG A 15 19.08 -4.14 -5.05
C ARG A 15 18.94 -5.65 -5.24
N LEU A 16 17.77 -6.20 -4.86
CA LEU A 16 17.45 -7.61 -5.10
C LEU A 16 17.06 -7.90 -6.55
N LEU A 17 16.58 -6.89 -7.30
CA LEU A 17 16.06 -7.06 -8.65
C LEU A 17 17.06 -7.76 -9.59
N PRO A 18 18.35 -7.35 -9.67
CA PRO A 18 19.31 -8.02 -10.57
C PRO A 18 19.50 -9.50 -10.25
N TYR A 19 19.40 -9.87 -8.98
CA TYR A 19 19.58 -11.25 -8.55
C TYR A 19 18.36 -12.12 -8.78
N LEU A 20 17.16 -11.55 -8.59
CA LEU A 20 15.91 -12.31 -8.66
C LEU A 20 15.32 -12.33 -10.08
N MET A 21 15.39 -11.21 -10.79
CA MET A 21 14.81 -11.09 -12.14
C MET A 21 15.68 -11.73 -13.24
N GLU A 22 16.94 -12.05 -12.95
CA GLU A 22 17.85 -12.75 -13.85
C GLU A 22 18.03 -14.23 -13.48
N ASP A 23 17.43 -14.70 -12.39
CA ASP A 23 17.47 -16.09 -11.94
C ASP A 23 16.29 -16.89 -12.50
N GLU A 24 16.55 -17.69 -13.55
CA GLU A 24 15.53 -18.52 -14.20
C GLU A 24 14.90 -19.55 -13.24
N GLU A 25 15.67 -20.07 -12.25
CA GLU A 25 15.14 -21.03 -11.27
C GLU A 25 14.19 -20.33 -10.30
N PHE A 26 14.50 -19.08 -9.90
CA PHE A 26 13.61 -18.28 -9.08
C PHE A 26 12.32 -17.95 -9.82
N ILE A 27 12.40 -17.45 -11.07
CA ILE A 27 11.23 -17.09 -11.89
C ILE A 27 10.32 -18.31 -12.04
N LYS A 28 10.90 -19.45 -12.43
CA LYS A 28 10.15 -20.71 -12.56
C LYS A 28 9.52 -21.14 -11.23
N ALA A 29 10.22 -20.99 -10.10
CA ALA A 29 9.68 -21.34 -8.79
C ALA A 29 8.51 -20.42 -8.38
N VAL A 30 8.52 -19.14 -8.78
CA VAL A 30 7.40 -18.22 -8.58
C VAL A 30 6.16 -18.67 -9.36
N GLU A 31 6.34 -19.09 -10.62
CA GLU A 31 5.25 -19.54 -11.49
C GLU A 31 4.66 -20.90 -11.05
N GLU A 32 5.54 -21.90 -10.80
CA GLU A 32 5.11 -23.28 -10.52
C GLU A 32 4.73 -23.52 -9.05
N HIS A 33 5.27 -22.74 -8.13
CA HIS A 33 5.10 -22.92 -6.70
C HIS A 33 4.79 -21.60 -5.98
N PRO A 34 3.71 -20.90 -6.36
CA PRO A 34 3.39 -19.58 -5.78
C PRO A 34 3.31 -19.66 -4.27
N LYS A 35 3.83 -18.62 -3.62
CA LYS A 35 3.81 -18.45 -2.16
C LYS A 35 2.99 -17.23 -1.80
N LEU A 36 2.31 -17.28 -0.66
CA LEU A 36 1.79 -16.08 -0.06
C LEU A 36 2.97 -15.15 0.26
N PHE A 37 2.90 -13.89 -0.18
CA PHE A 37 3.89 -12.87 0.13
C PHE A 37 3.18 -11.66 0.71
N THR A 38 3.65 -11.15 1.86
CA THR A 38 3.06 -10.00 2.54
C THR A 38 4.13 -9.06 3.11
N GLY A 39 3.85 -7.77 3.01
CA GLY A 39 4.67 -6.67 3.49
C GLY A 39 4.11 -5.34 2.99
N PHE A 40 4.70 -4.23 3.43
CA PHE A 40 4.38 -2.87 3.00
C PHE A 40 5.63 -1.99 3.01
N SER A 41 5.51 -0.69 2.72
CA SER A 41 6.65 0.23 2.67
C SER A 41 7.54 -0.04 1.44
N ASP A 42 8.86 -0.08 1.59
CA ASP A 42 9.82 -0.36 0.53
C ASP A 42 9.61 -1.74 -0.15
N THR A 43 8.91 -2.68 0.51
CA THR A 43 8.47 -3.91 -0.16
C THR A 43 7.50 -3.67 -1.32
N THR A 44 7.04 -2.45 -1.56
CA THR A 44 6.36 -2.02 -2.80
C THR A 44 7.15 -2.47 -4.03
N ILE A 45 8.47 -2.35 -3.99
CA ILE A 45 9.38 -2.80 -5.05
C ILE A 45 9.26 -4.32 -5.28
N ASN A 46 9.24 -5.09 -4.20
CA ASN A 46 9.05 -6.54 -4.30
C ASN A 46 7.65 -6.91 -4.82
N HIS A 47 6.61 -6.18 -4.40
CA HIS A 47 5.26 -6.39 -4.92
C HIS A 47 5.17 -6.11 -6.41
N LEU A 48 5.78 -5.04 -6.90
CA LEU A 48 5.84 -4.72 -8.32
C LEU A 48 6.63 -5.79 -9.09
N MET A 49 7.76 -6.27 -8.55
CA MET A 49 8.52 -7.38 -9.11
C MET A 49 7.65 -8.64 -9.26
N PHE A 50 6.98 -9.06 -8.19
CA PHE A 50 6.11 -10.22 -8.23
C PHE A 50 4.91 -10.03 -9.15
N TYR A 51 4.36 -8.81 -9.24
CA TYR A 51 3.31 -8.48 -10.18
C TYR A 51 3.77 -8.68 -11.64
N LYS A 52 5.00 -8.28 -11.98
CA LYS A 52 5.61 -8.56 -13.31
C LYS A 52 5.79 -10.04 -13.57
N LEU A 53 6.03 -10.83 -12.54
CA LEU A 53 6.16 -12.30 -12.63
C LEU A 53 4.80 -13.03 -12.54
N GLY A 54 3.67 -12.30 -12.48
CA GLY A 54 2.33 -12.89 -12.46
C GLY A 54 1.88 -13.42 -11.10
N LEU A 55 2.61 -13.13 -10.02
CA LEU A 55 2.22 -13.53 -8.66
C LEU A 55 1.39 -12.44 -7.97
N SER A 56 0.21 -12.80 -7.52
CA SER A 56 -0.57 -11.96 -6.61
C SER A 56 0.04 -11.97 -5.21
N THR A 57 0.29 -10.78 -4.67
CA THR A 57 0.88 -10.57 -3.36
C THR A 57 -0.03 -9.69 -2.49
N TYR A 58 0.24 -9.57 -1.20
CA TYR A 58 -0.61 -8.86 -0.26
C TYR A 58 0.14 -7.66 0.33
N TYR A 59 -0.22 -6.44 -0.08
CA TYR A 59 0.23 -5.20 0.55
C TYR A 59 -0.45 -5.07 1.91
N GLY A 60 0.28 -5.41 2.96
CA GLY A 60 -0.34 -5.56 4.28
C GLY A 60 0.68 -5.91 5.37
N PRO A 61 0.25 -6.58 6.42
CA PRO A 61 1.06 -6.79 7.60
C PRO A 61 2.45 -7.34 7.32
N ASN A 62 3.46 -6.83 8.04
CA ASN A 62 4.79 -7.42 8.12
C ASN A 62 5.04 -8.01 9.52
N PHE A 63 6.21 -8.63 9.69
CA PHE A 63 6.48 -9.33 10.96
C PHE A 63 6.68 -8.35 12.12
N ILE A 64 7.58 -7.38 11.98
CA ILE A 64 7.98 -6.52 13.11
C ILE A 64 6.89 -5.54 13.53
N CYS A 65 6.20 -4.93 12.55
CA CYS A 65 5.21 -3.89 12.87
C CYS A 65 3.85 -4.44 13.30
N ASP A 66 3.53 -5.69 12.91
CA ASP A 66 2.18 -6.24 13.09
C ASP A 66 2.17 -7.55 13.86
N LEU A 67 2.85 -8.61 13.35
CA LEU A 67 2.89 -9.92 14.01
C LEU A 67 3.72 -9.88 15.29
N GLY A 68 4.77 -9.08 15.30
CA GLY A 68 5.65 -8.84 16.44
C GLY A 68 5.23 -7.66 17.30
N GLU A 69 3.94 -7.27 17.30
CA GLU A 69 3.43 -6.22 18.19
C GLU A 69 3.86 -6.50 19.63
N ILE A 70 4.45 -5.49 20.29
CA ILE A 70 5.00 -5.64 21.65
C ILE A 70 3.96 -5.47 22.76
N ALA A 71 2.71 -5.11 22.44
CA ALA A 71 1.57 -5.31 23.32
C ALA A 71 1.25 -6.81 23.46
N ASP A 72 0.33 -7.17 24.33
CA ASP A 72 0.01 -8.58 24.60
C ASP A 72 -0.60 -9.30 23.38
N GLU A 73 -1.26 -8.57 22.46
CA GLU A 73 -1.86 -9.14 21.25
C GLU A 73 -1.69 -8.18 20.05
N MET A 74 -1.79 -8.75 18.84
CA MET A 74 -1.92 -7.96 17.61
C MET A 74 -3.15 -7.04 17.67
N LEU A 75 -3.05 -5.89 17.00
CA LEU A 75 -4.21 -4.99 16.85
C LEU A 75 -5.40 -5.74 16.22
N PRO A 76 -6.58 -5.73 16.85
CA PRO A 76 -7.70 -6.61 16.46
C PRO A 76 -8.14 -6.46 14.99
N TYR A 77 -8.10 -5.25 14.44
CA TYR A 77 -8.45 -5.00 13.05
C TYR A 77 -7.43 -5.65 12.10
N THR A 78 -6.14 -5.44 12.36
CA THR A 78 -5.05 -6.02 11.57
C THR A 78 -5.03 -7.55 11.68
N LYS A 79 -5.28 -8.09 12.89
CA LYS A 79 -5.39 -9.54 13.11
C LYS A 79 -6.48 -10.17 12.25
N ARG A 80 -7.70 -9.60 12.25
CA ARG A 80 -8.79 -10.10 11.40
C ARG A 80 -8.46 -10.05 9.91
N ALA A 81 -7.84 -8.96 9.45
CA ALA A 81 -7.40 -8.83 8.07
C ALA A 81 -6.34 -9.88 7.70
N PHE A 82 -5.38 -10.14 8.60
CA PHE A 82 -4.36 -11.17 8.40
C PHE A 82 -4.96 -12.59 8.38
N GLU A 83 -5.85 -12.91 9.29
CA GLU A 83 -6.52 -14.20 9.34
C GLU A 83 -7.37 -14.47 8.10
N SER A 84 -8.08 -13.47 7.59
CA SER A 84 -8.95 -13.57 6.42
C SER A 84 -8.24 -14.09 5.16
N TYR A 85 -7.04 -13.61 4.88
CA TYR A 85 -6.33 -14.14 3.70
C TYR A 85 -5.58 -15.45 3.97
N LEU A 86 -5.28 -15.79 5.20
CA LEU A 86 -4.79 -17.14 5.56
C LEU A 86 -5.88 -18.20 5.42
N GLU A 87 -7.13 -17.86 5.69
CA GLU A 87 -8.28 -18.76 5.55
C GLU A 87 -8.66 -19.03 4.07
N GLY A 88 -8.11 -18.25 3.13
CA GLY A 88 -8.37 -18.42 1.69
C GLY A 88 -9.81 -18.08 1.28
N ASN A 89 -10.43 -17.10 1.93
CA ASN A 89 -11.75 -16.61 1.55
C ASN A 89 -11.75 -16.06 0.11
N GLU A 90 -12.80 -16.35 -0.66
CA GLU A 90 -12.92 -15.88 -2.06
C GLU A 90 -13.12 -14.37 -2.17
N SER A 91 -13.61 -13.75 -1.12
CA SER A 91 -13.82 -12.28 -1.05
C SER A 91 -13.64 -11.75 0.35
N ASP A 92 -13.17 -10.52 0.44
CA ASP A 92 -13.09 -9.75 1.68
C ASP A 92 -13.94 -8.49 1.61
N GLU A 93 -14.44 -8.08 2.78
CA GLU A 93 -15.08 -6.81 3.00
C GLU A 93 -14.17 -5.96 3.90
N ILE A 94 -13.69 -4.83 3.36
CA ILE A 94 -12.89 -3.86 4.09
C ILE A 94 -13.80 -2.70 4.49
N ILE A 95 -13.88 -2.47 5.80
CA ILE A 95 -14.58 -1.35 6.42
C ILE A 95 -13.59 -0.50 7.22
N SER A 96 -13.94 0.75 7.50
CA SER A 96 -13.12 1.59 8.36
C SER A 96 -13.01 1.00 9.77
N SER A 97 -11.84 1.07 10.37
CA SER A 97 -11.66 0.81 11.80
C SER A 97 -12.37 1.89 12.62
N ASP A 98 -12.90 1.52 13.79
CA ASP A 98 -13.46 2.47 14.76
C ASP A 98 -12.39 3.19 15.58
N THR A 99 -11.15 2.73 15.46
CA THR A 99 -10.00 3.26 16.20
C THR A 99 -8.77 3.36 15.31
N TRP A 100 -7.90 4.32 15.62
CA TRP A 100 -6.55 4.37 15.08
C TRP A 100 -5.54 4.54 16.21
N TYR A 101 -4.26 4.25 15.94
CA TYR A 101 -3.20 4.19 16.94
C TYR A 101 -2.03 5.06 16.49
N GLU A 102 -1.42 5.79 17.44
CA GLU A 102 -0.18 6.52 17.17
C GLU A 102 0.98 5.56 16.91
N GLU A 103 1.94 6.04 16.14
CA GLU A 103 3.22 5.35 15.97
C GLU A 103 3.89 5.13 17.33
N ARG A 104 4.46 3.95 17.51
CA ARG A 104 5.19 3.62 18.73
C ARG A 104 6.60 4.18 18.65
N GLU A 105 6.98 4.99 19.60
CA GLU A 105 8.31 5.60 19.71
C GLU A 105 9.27 4.81 20.61
N ASP A 106 8.71 4.10 21.63
CA ASP A 106 9.51 3.31 22.59
C ASP A 106 9.47 1.83 22.24
N PHE A 107 10.64 1.29 21.85
CA PHE A 107 10.89 -0.13 21.60
C PHE A 107 11.83 -0.75 22.64
N SER A 108 12.00 -0.13 23.80
CA SER A 108 12.79 -0.66 24.91
C SER A 108 12.13 -1.88 25.53
N ARG A 109 12.89 -2.63 26.32
CA ARG A 109 12.34 -3.73 27.11
C ARG A 109 11.22 -3.31 28.08
N ALA A 110 11.22 -2.06 28.53
CA ALA A 110 10.19 -1.53 29.41
C ALA A 110 8.85 -1.32 28.69
N ALA A 111 8.86 -1.20 27.37
CA ALA A 111 7.66 -1.05 26.56
C ALA A 111 6.96 -2.38 26.25
N ILE A 112 7.59 -3.54 26.53
CA ILE A 112 6.97 -4.86 26.31
C ILE A 112 5.72 -4.99 27.18
N GLY A 113 4.59 -5.39 26.56
CA GLY A 113 3.29 -5.50 27.21
C GLY A 113 2.55 -4.17 27.37
N THR A 114 3.08 -3.06 26.83
CA THR A 114 2.37 -1.79 26.87
C THR A 114 1.50 -1.61 25.62
N GLU A 115 0.31 -1.05 25.81
CA GLU A 115 -0.61 -0.73 24.73
C GLU A 115 -0.15 0.51 23.93
N ARG A 116 -0.54 0.59 22.67
CA ARG A 116 -0.38 1.80 21.86
C ARG A 116 -1.35 2.87 22.31
N LYS A 117 -0.98 4.13 22.12
CA LYS A 117 -1.90 5.24 22.33
C LYS A 117 -3.01 5.18 21.28
N THR A 118 -4.25 5.14 21.76
CA THR A 118 -5.43 4.87 20.95
C THR A 118 -6.28 6.11 20.78
N HIS A 119 -6.81 6.30 19.58
CA HIS A 119 -7.76 7.36 19.24
C HIS A 119 -9.01 6.75 18.60
N LYS A 120 -10.15 7.42 18.82
CA LYS A 120 -11.38 7.09 18.12
C LYS A 120 -11.30 7.59 16.67
N GLU A 121 -11.71 6.75 15.71
CA GLU A 121 -11.87 7.19 14.32
C GLU A 121 -13.18 7.98 14.19
N GLU A 122 -13.08 9.26 13.84
CA GLU A 122 -14.25 10.15 13.74
C GLU A 122 -14.73 10.35 12.29
N ARG A 123 -13.91 9.99 11.28
CA ARG A 123 -14.16 10.27 9.85
C ARG A 123 -14.56 9.03 9.07
N GLY A 124 -13.83 7.93 9.27
CA GLY A 124 -13.92 6.75 8.44
C GLY A 124 -13.43 7.02 7.00
N PHE A 125 -13.83 6.20 6.05
CA PHE A 125 -13.49 6.43 4.65
C PHE A 125 -14.19 7.69 4.12
N GLU A 126 -13.45 8.54 3.43
CA GLU A 126 -13.93 9.80 2.86
C GLU A 126 -13.83 9.79 1.33
N LEU A 127 -14.96 9.99 0.63
CA LEU A 127 -14.95 10.28 -0.80
C LEU A 127 -14.62 11.75 -1.00
N LEU A 128 -13.47 12.06 -1.59
CA LEU A 128 -13.06 13.42 -1.86
C LEU A 128 -13.72 13.98 -3.12
N GLN A 129 -13.85 13.15 -4.15
CA GLN A 129 -14.47 13.51 -5.45
C GLN A 129 -14.85 12.25 -6.23
N GLY A 130 -15.54 12.45 -7.35
CA GLY A 130 -15.87 11.41 -8.33
C GLY A 130 -17.07 10.56 -7.95
N SER A 131 -17.18 9.38 -8.56
CA SER A 131 -18.29 8.46 -8.35
C SER A 131 -18.22 7.75 -7.01
N GLU A 132 -19.36 7.61 -6.32
CA GLU A 132 -19.48 6.84 -5.08
C GLU A 132 -19.28 5.31 -5.29
N ILE A 133 -19.40 4.83 -6.53
CA ILE A 133 -19.21 3.41 -6.86
C ILE A 133 -18.28 3.30 -8.06
N PHE A 134 -17.19 2.53 -7.88
CA PHE A 134 -16.23 2.22 -8.94
C PHE A 134 -15.54 0.88 -8.66
N GLN A 135 -14.87 0.33 -9.68
CA GLN A 135 -14.18 -0.94 -9.55
C GLN A 135 -12.93 -1.00 -10.44
N GLY A 136 -11.97 -1.83 -10.05
CA GLY A 136 -10.75 -2.07 -10.82
C GLY A 136 -9.80 -3.02 -10.11
N GLY A 137 -8.79 -3.47 -10.81
CA GLY A 137 -7.71 -4.25 -10.20
C GLY A 137 -6.84 -3.37 -9.31
N LEU A 138 -6.49 -3.85 -8.12
CA LEU A 138 -5.66 -3.11 -7.16
C LEU A 138 -4.19 -3.09 -7.60
N LEU A 139 -3.58 -1.90 -7.67
CA LEU A 139 -2.16 -1.73 -7.99
C LEU A 139 -1.67 -0.43 -7.34
N GLY A 140 -0.48 -0.44 -6.73
CA GLY A 140 0.03 0.74 -6.02
C GLY A 140 1.09 0.41 -4.98
N GLY A 141 1.07 1.09 -3.83
CA GLY A 141 2.00 0.88 -2.72
C GLY A 141 2.34 2.14 -1.94
N CYS A 142 3.49 2.15 -1.31
CA CYS A 142 4.07 3.31 -0.65
C CYS A 142 4.42 4.37 -1.70
N LEU A 143 3.96 5.59 -1.50
CA LEU A 143 4.12 6.67 -2.49
C LEU A 143 5.58 7.06 -2.65
N GLU A 144 6.33 7.12 -1.56
CA GLU A 144 7.76 7.40 -1.55
C GLU A 144 8.54 6.32 -2.31
N SER A 145 8.22 5.03 -2.12
CA SER A 145 8.86 3.95 -2.87
C SER A 145 8.53 4.02 -4.37
N LEU A 146 7.29 4.38 -4.75
CA LEU A 146 6.94 4.61 -6.15
C LEU A 146 7.70 5.81 -6.75
N TYR A 147 7.93 6.84 -5.94
CA TYR A 147 8.72 8.01 -6.32
C TYR A 147 10.20 7.65 -6.51
N ASP A 148 10.78 6.88 -5.59
CA ASP A 148 12.19 6.45 -5.63
C ASP A 148 12.47 5.58 -6.86
N VAL A 149 11.59 4.62 -7.20
CA VAL A 149 11.66 3.81 -8.44
C VAL A 149 11.75 4.67 -9.70
N LEU A 150 11.15 5.87 -9.70
CA LEU A 150 11.10 6.78 -10.85
C LEU A 150 12.17 7.87 -10.81
N THR A 151 12.89 7.97 -9.70
CA THR A 151 13.90 9.02 -9.46
C THR A 151 15.14 8.42 -8.82
N ASN A 152 16.16 9.21 -8.66
CA ASN A 152 17.33 8.85 -7.86
C ASN A 152 17.34 9.66 -6.55
N SER A 153 16.16 9.80 -5.90
CA SER A 153 16.03 10.64 -4.71
C SER A 153 16.73 10.06 -3.49
N ARG A 154 16.71 8.74 -3.36
CA ARG A 154 17.31 8.02 -2.24
C ARG A 154 18.69 7.44 -2.60
N TYR A 155 18.79 6.73 -3.73
CA TYR A 155 20.03 6.12 -4.22
C TYR A 155 20.31 6.51 -5.66
N GLU A 156 21.60 6.71 -5.98
CA GLU A 156 22.02 7.22 -7.29
C GLU A 156 21.72 6.27 -8.46
N ASP A 157 21.60 4.97 -8.19
CA ASP A 157 21.42 3.92 -9.19
C ASP A 157 20.02 3.27 -9.20
N GLU A 158 19.13 3.66 -8.29
CA GLU A 158 17.84 3.00 -8.07
C GLU A 158 16.96 3.04 -9.31
N LYS A 159 16.77 4.23 -9.88
CA LYS A 159 15.98 4.41 -11.08
C LYS A 159 16.49 3.57 -12.25
N GLU A 160 17.81 3.56 -12.49
CA GLU A 160 18.40 2.82 -13.61
C GLU A 160 18.20 1.29 -13.44
N VAL A 161 18.34 0.81 -12.19
CA VAL A 161 18.09 -0.60 -11.87
C VAL A 161 16.61 -0.93 -12.10
N CYS A 162 15.68 -0.12 -11.59
CA CYS A 162 14.26 -0.34 -11.74
C CYS A 162 13.79 -0.25 -13.21
N GLU A 163 14.31 0.70 -13.99
CA GLU A 163 14.02 0.84 -15.43
C GLU A 163 14.50 -0.36 -16.23
N ARG A 164 15.64 -0.99 -15.87
CA ARG A 164 16.16 -2.19 -16.54
C ARG A 164 15.15 -3.35 -16.55
N TYR A 165 14.34 -3.46 -15.52
CA TYR A 165 13.34 -4.53 -15.35
C TYR A 165 11.91 -4.06 -15.61
N ASP A 166 11.71 -2.88 -16.21
CA ASP A 166 10.39 -2.27 -16.43
C ASP A 166 9.51 -2.32 -15.17
N LEU A 167 10.11 -2.07 -13.99
CA LEU A 167 9.47 -2.33 -12.71
C LEU A 167 8.23 -1.48 -12.50
N PHE A 168 8.30 -0.16 -12.74
CA PHE A 168 7.14 0.71 -12.67
C PHE A 168 6.17 0.35 -13.79
N PRO A 169 4.88 0.07 -13.50
CA PRO A 169 3.92 -0.32 -14.52
C PRO A 169 3.76 0.77 -15.59
N ASN A 170 3.74 0.35 -16.84
CA ASN A 170 3.49 1.27 -17.96
C ASN A 170 2.02 1.71 -18.01
N LYS A 171 1.71 2.67 -18.88
CA LYS A 171 0.36 3.26 -18.95
C LYS A 171 -0.73 2.23 -19.25
N GLU A 172 -0.44 1.23 -20.08
CA GLU A 172 -1.35 0.15 -20.44
C GLU A 172 -1.67 -0.76 -19.26
N GLU A 173 -0.69 -1.01 -18.40
CA GLU A 173 -0.86 -1.81 -17.18
C GLU A 173 -1.73 -1.08 -16.15
N TRP A 174 -1.77 0.24 -16.15
CA TRP A 174 -2.62 1.05 -15.28
C TRP A 174 -4.08 1.15 -15.77
N ILE A 175 -4.37 0.83 -17.03
CA ILE A 175 -5.75 0.92 -17.55
C ILE A 175 -6.70 0.05 -16.71
N GLY A 176 -7.77 0.67 -16.20
CA GLY A 176 -8.80 -0.03 -15.43
C GLY A 176 -8.39 -0.45 -14.03
N LYS A 177 -7.23 -0.04 -13.53
CA LYS A 177 -6.81 -0.30 -12.15
C LYS A 177 -7.42 0.71 -11.19
N ILE A 178 -7.39 0.36 -9.91
CA ILE A 178 -7.49 1.29 -8.79
C ILE A 178 -6.08 1.47 -8.27
N LEU A 179 -5.57 2.70 -8.36
CA LEU A 179 -4.32 3.06 -7.71
C LEU A 179 -4.55 3.11 -6.21
N PHE A 180 -3.76 2.37 -5.42
CA PHE A 180 -3.70 2.58 -3.99
C PHE A 180 -2.34 3.15 -3.60
N ILE A 181 -2.33 4.23 -2.81
CA ILE A 181 -1.13 4.89 -2.32
C ILE A 181 -1.27 5.23 -0.85
N GLU A 182 -0.16 5.22 -0.14
CA GLU A 182 -0.06 5.64 1.24
C GLU A 182 1.30 6.29 1.50
N THR A 183 1.47 7.00 2.59
CA THR A 183 2.70 7.70 2.95
C THR A 183 3.42 7.00 4.09
N CYS A 184 4.76 7.07 4.08
CA CYS A 184 5.60 6.43 5.08
C CYS A 184 5.51 7.10 6.46
N GLU A 185 6.14 6.46 7.45
CA GLU A 185 6.21 6.91 8.86
C GLU A 185 6.97 8.23 9.04
N GLU A 186 7.79 8.62 8.07
CA GLU A 186 8.51 9.89 8.11
C GLU A 186 7.61 11.12 7.91
N LYS A 187 6.33 10.91 7.56
CA LYS A 187 5.33 11.96 7.39
C LYS A 187 5.81 13.04 6.43
N PRO A 188 5.91 12.73 5.12
CA PRO A 188 6.46 13.64 4.12
C PRO A 188 5.79 15.02 4.22
N THR A 189 6.58 16.10 4.03
CA THR A 189 5.98 17.43 4.02
C THR A 189 4.99 17.58 2.88
N PRO A 190 4.02 18.51 2.96
CA PRO A 190 3.08 18.75 1.87
C PRO A 190 3.76 19.02 0.52
N GLU A 191 4.92 19.69 0.52
CA GLU A 191 5.69 19.97 -0.69
C GLU A 191 6.32 18.71 -1.29
N LEU A 192 6.74 17.76 -0.45
CA LEU A 192 7.26 16.47 -0.93
C LEU A 192 6.11 15.61 -1.46
N PHE A 193 5.04 15.47 -0.70
CA PHE A 193 3.83 14.75 -1.13
C PHE A 193 3.28 15.29 -2.46
N GLU A 194 3.25 16.61 -2.65
CA GLU A 194 2.85 17.22 -3.92
C GLU A 194 3.74 16.79 -5.08
N ARG A 195 5.06 16.78 -4.89
CA ARG A 195 6.02 16.35 -5.94
C ARG A 195 5.82 14.89 -6.32
N GLU A 196 5.58 14.04 -5.35
CA GLU A 196 5.34 12.60 -5.56
C GLU A 196 4.05 12.36 -6.35
N VAL A 197 2.96 13.02 -5.97
CA VAL A 197 1.68 12.94 -6.70
C VAL A 197 1.80 13.54 -8.11
N LEU A 198 2.53 14.66 -8.26
CA LEU A 198 2.81 15.26 -9.56
C LEU A 198 3.55 14.30 -10.50
N LEU A 199 4.53 13.56 -9.98
CA LEU A 199 5.26 12.58 -10.79
C LEU A 199 4.34 11.46 -11.31
N LEU A 200 3.42 10.94 -10.50
CA LEU A 200 2.41 9.98 -10.97
C LEU A 200 1.49 10.58 -12.04
N LYS A 201 1.14 11.87 -11.92
CA LYS A 201 0.39 12.59 -12.95
C LYS A 201 1.18 12.70 -14.25
N GLU A 202 2.46 13.08 -14.19
CA GLU A 202 3.36 13.17 -15.35
C GLU A 202 3.54 11.82 -16.06
N LYS A 203 3.51 10.71 -15.30
CA LYS A 203 3.50 9.35 -15.87
C LYS A 203 2.16 8.96 -16.48
N GLY A 204 1.13 9.80 -16.38
CA GLY A 204 -0.20 9.59 -16.96
C GLY A 204 -1.03 8.53 -16.22
N VAL A 205 -0.69 8.22 -14.97
CA VAL A 205 -1.41 7.21 -14.17
C VAL A 205 -2.87 7.63 -13.96
N PHE A 206 -3.10 8.88 -13.56
CA PHE A 206 -4.44 9.40 -13.29
C PHE A 206 -5.32 9.57 -14.53
N ASP A 207 -4.76 9.47 -15.74
CA ASP A 207 -5.52 9.51 -16.99
C ASP A 207 -6.29 8.22 -17.26
N VAL A 208 -5.83 7.08 -16.70
CA VAL A 208 -6.27 5.74 -17.12
C VAL A 208 -6.78 4.86 -15.98
N VAL A 209 -6.49 5.20 -14.72
CA VAL A 209 -7.03 4.45 -13.58
C VAL A 209 -8.51 4.73 -13.37
N ASN A 210 -9.22 3.76 -12.81
CA ASN A 210 -10.65 3.86 -12.51
C ASN A 210 -10.95 4.57 -11.18
N GLY A 211 -9.93 4.74 -10.33
CA GLY A 211 -10.06 5.41 -9.04
C GLY A 211 -8.77 5.35 -8.24
N VAL A 212 -8.77 6.07 -7.13
CA VAL A 212 -7.63 6.15 -6.21
C VAL A 212 -8.10 5.84 -4.79
N LEU A 213 -7.38 4.95 -4.10
CA LEU A 213 -7.48 4.72 -2.66
C LEU A 213 -6.24 5.31 -1.99
N VAL A 214 -6.45 6.15 -0.99
CA VAL A 214 -5.35 6.77 -0.24
C VAL A 214 -5.40 6.30 1.20
N GLY A 215 -4.30 5.75 1.68
CA GLY A 215 -4.13 5.31 3.05
C GLY A 215 -4.28 6.46 4.04
N LYS A 216 -4.68 6.14 5.27
CA LYS A 216 -4.65 7.10 6.37
C LYS A 216 -3.21 7.62 6.53
N PRO A 217 -2.97 8.93 6.60
CA PRO A 217 -1.63 9.43 6.88
C PRO A 217 -1.23 9.07 8.32
N GLN A 218 0.06 8.78 8.49
CA GLN A 218 0.63 8.43 9.79
C GLN A 218 0.34 9.53 10.83
N ASP A 219 -0.25 9.15 11.96
CA ASP A 219 -0.66 10.05 13.06
C ASP A 219 -1.53 11.23 12.63
N GLU A 220 -2.27 11.11 11.53
CA GLU A 220 -3.05 12.17 10.89
C GLU A 220 -2.23 13.43 10.53
N ALA A 221 -0.91 13.29 10.32
CA ALA A 221 -0.06 14.39 9.91
C ALA A 221 -0.51 14.94 8.54
N TYR A 222 -0.57 16.26 8.42
CA TYR A 222 -0.95 16.97 7.19
C TYR A 222 -2.26 16.50 6.53
N TYR A 223 -3.19 16.00 7.36
CA TYR A 223 -4.42 15.34 6.91
C TYR A 223 -5.21 16.15 5.89
N GLN A 224 -5.38 17.44 6.12
CA GLN A 224 -6.14 18.32 5.22
C GLN A 224 -5.29 18.76 4.01
N GLU A 225 -4.02 19.06 4.26
CA GLU A 225 -3.09 19.50 3.21
C GLU A 225 -2.96 18.43 2.11
N TYR A 226 -2.84 17.15 2.47
CA TYR A 226 -2.77 16.04 1.50
C TYR A 226 -4.07 15.93 0.68
N LYS A 227 -5.24 16.08 1.31
CA LYS A 227 -6.52 16.07 0.59
C LYS A 227 -6.59 17.20 -0.45
N ASP A 228 -6.19 18.40 -0.06
CA ASP A 228 -6.20 19.58 -0.93
C ASP A 228 -5.21 19.41 -2.09
N ILE A 229 -4.04 18.82 -1.83
CA ILE A 229 -3.04 18.51 -2.86
C ILE A 229 -3.58 17.47 -3.84
N LEU A 230 -4.17 16.38 -3.36
CA LEU A 230 -4.74 15.33 -4.22
C LEU A 230 -5.77 15.91 -5.19
N ILE A 231 -6.73 16.68 -4.69
CA ILE A 231 -7.78 17.28 -5.52
C ILE A 231 -7.16 18.25 -6.55
N ARG A 232 -6.26 19.12 -6.09
CA ARG A 232 -5.63 20.15 -6.94
C ARG A 232 -4.69 19.57 -7.99
N VAL A 233 -3.86 18.60 -7.59
CA VAL A 233 -2.84 18.02 -8.51
C VAL A 233 -3.50 17.08 -9.51
N ILE A 234 -4.38 16.20 -9.07
CA ILE A 234 -5.06 15.26 -9.97
C ILE A 234 -5.91 16.01 -10.99
N ASP A 235 -6.62 17.07 -10.57
CA ASP A 235 -7.37 17.98 -11.44
C ASP A 235 -8.28 17.25 -12.45
N ASN A 236 -9.01 16.26 -11.96
CA ASN A 236 -9.98 15.46 -12.72
C ASN A 236 -11.15 15.09 -11.81
N GLU A 237 -12.14 15.95 -11.70
CA GLU A 237 -13.32 15.80 -10.83
C GLU A 237 -14.08 14.47 -11.03
N LYS A 238 -13.90 13.82 -12.18
CA LYS A 238 -14.57 12.54 -12.49
C LYS A 238 -13.84 11.33 -11.90
N LEU A 239 -12.52 11.45 -11.63
CA LEU A 239 -11.73 10.36 -11.05
C LEU A 239 -12.08 10.24 -9.56
N PRO A 240 -12.66 9.11 -9.11
CA PRO A 240 -12.99 8.94 -7.70
C PRO A 240 -11.72 8.80 -6.86
N ILE A 241 -11.70 9.54 -5.74
CA ILE A 241 -10.63 9.49 -4.75
C ILE A 241 -11.26 9.16 -3.39
N VAL A 242 -10.90 8.03 -2.81
CA VAL A 242 -11.28 7.65 -1.45
C VAL A 242 -10.07 7.74 -0.53
N TYR A 243 -10.22 8.51 0.52
CA TYR A 243 -9.18 8.87 1.47
C TYR A 243 -9.42 8.22 2.84
N ASN A 244 -8.38 8.15 3.67
CA ASN A 244 -8.43 7.62 5.03
C ASN A 244 -8.72 6.12 5.09
N VAL A 245 -8.20 5.34 4.12
CA VAL A 245 -8.36 3.89 4.09
C VAL A 245 -7.33 3.22 5.01
N ASN A 246 -7.72 2.18 5.73
CA ASN A 246 -6.88 1.52 6.71
C ASN A 246 -5.87 0.55 6.06
N PHE A 247 -4.87 1.07 5.35
CA PHE A 247 -3.71 0.31 4.85
C PHE A 247 -2.46 1.18 4.88
N GLY A 248 -1.28 0.56 4.72
CA GLY A 248 0.01 1.24 4.73
C GLY A 248 0.58 1.42 6.13
N HIS A 249 1.31 2.52 6.38
CA HIS A 249 2.03 2.74 7.63
C HIS A 249 1.11 3.06 8.82
N ALA A 250 0.02 3.80 8.61
CA ALA A 250 -0.90 4.11 9.70
C ALA A 250 -1.60 2.85 10.23
N MET A 251 -1.82 2.83 11.52
CA MET A 251 -2.41 1.69 12.22
C MET A 251 -3.84 1.97 12.67
N PRO A 252 -4.73 0.95 12.59
CA PRO A 252 -4.51 -0.41 12.13
C PRO A 252 -4.64 -0.54 10.62
N ARG A 253 -4.18 -1.64 10.06
CA ARG A 253 -4.13 -1.85 8.60
C ARG A 253 -4.80 -3.14 8.16
N CYS A 254 -5.42 -3.10 6.98
CA CYS A 254 -5.85 -4.27 6.24
C CYS A 254 -4.76 -4.73 5.24
N ALA A 255 -5.04 -5.77 4.50
CA ALA A 255 -4.22 -6.23 3.39
C ALA A 255 -4.94 -5.96 2.05
N LEU A 256 -4.21 -5.42 1.08
CA LEU A 256 -4.69 -5.21 -0.29
C LEU A 256 -3.96 -6.18 -1.22
N GLN A 257 -4.72 -7.03 -1.91
CA GLN A 257 -4.13 -8.01 -2.83
C GLN A 257 -3.85 -7.36 -4.19
N TYR A 258 -2.59 -7.41 -4.63
CA TYR A 258 -2.18 -6.93 -5.95
C TYR A 258 -2.92 -7.69 -7.06
N GLY A 259 -3.46 -6.94 -8.01
CA GLY A 259 -4.21 -7.47 -9.15
C GLY A 259 -5.64 -7.89 -8.87
N ALA A 260 -6.02 -8.11 -7.60
CA ALA A 260 -7.39 -8.48 -7.25
C ALA A 260 -8.39 -7.38 -7.62
N VAL A 261 -9.57 -7.77 -8.06
CA VAL A 261 -10.62 -6.81 -8.41
C VAL A 261 -11.30 -6.30 -7.15
N ALA A 262 -11.18 -5.00 -6.91
CA ALA A 262 -11.90 -4.33 -5.84
C ALA A 262 -13.11 -3.54 -6.40
N LYS A 263 -14.25 -3.65 -5.71
CA LYS A 263 -15.40 -2.77 -5.87
C LYS A 263 -15.49 -1.86 -4.66
N VAL A 264 -15.38 -0.58 -4.89
CA VAL A 264 -15.56 0.46 -3.87
C VAL A 264 -16.99 0.95 -3.90
N ASP A 265 -17.66 0.93 -2.75
CA ASP A 265 -19.05 1.41 -2.57
C ASP A 265 -19.10 2.41 -1.41
N MET A 266 -18.98 3.69 -1.72
CA MET A 266 -18.96 4.77 -0.73
C MET A 266 -20.36 5.09 -0.18
N LYS A 267 -21.43 4.59 -0.81
CA LYS A 267 -22.79 4.65 -0.20
C LYS A 267 -22.87 3.79 1.04
N GLN A 268 -22.18 2.65 1.01
CA GLN A 268 -22.07 1.73 2.15
C GLN A 268 -20.79 1.94 2.98
N LYS A 269 -19.87 2.78 2.50
CA LYS A 269 -18.50 2.96 3.06
C LYS A 269 -17.75 1.64 3.18
N LYS A 270 -17.75 0.84 2.10
CA LYS A 270 -17.16 -0.49 2.03
C LYS A 270 -16.34 -0.67 0.77
N ILE A 271 -15.31 -1.49 0.89
CA ILE A 271 -14.51 -1.97 -0.23
C ILE A 271 -14.62 -3.49 -0.25
N TYR A 272 -15.09 -4.06 -1.36
CA TYR A 272 -15.18 -5.50 -1.57
C TYR A 272 -14.03 -5.93 -2.46
N VAL A 273 -13.21 -6.87 -2.01
CA VAL A 273 -12.08 -7.42 -2.77
C VAL A 273 -12.40 -8.85 -3.15
N ASN A 274 -12.44 -9.15 -4.44
CA ASN A 274 -12.57 -10.50 -4.97
C ASN A 274 -11.17 -11.04 -5.25
N ARG A 275 -10.82 -12.14 -4.63
CA ARG A 275 -9.51 -12.81 -4.71
C ARG A 275 -9.42 -13.77 -5.87
#